data_50ae1c0889ca66bf235a4fa77fa4bb98
#
_entry.id   50ae1c0889ca66bf235a4fa77fa4bb98
#
_cell.length_a   1.000
_cell.length_b   1.000
_cell.length_c   1.000
_cell.angle_alpha   90.00
_cell.angle_beta   90.00
_cell.angle_gamma   90.00
#
_symmetry.space_group_name_H-M   'P 1'
#
loop_
_entity.id
_entity.type
_entity.pdbx_description
1 polymer ?
#
loop_
_entity_poly.entity_id
_entity_poly.type
_entity_poly.pdbx_seq_one_letter_code
_entity_poly.pdbx_strand_id
1 'polypeptide(L)'
;HDFEYEVSKRGGSPATISGYMTDIRTVINYHRNITKFIPQDYEYPFGAGGFGIRTYFPSKVVLRAEEIQSIAELTDFETKEQEWARDIWLFLYRCNGINFVDLLAMRWDHIKGGCFIFYRTKTKTTRRSNIKPIQAPLDDKLQEVFPPLIEERWSPKTGKRLKDKVEVFNPASRQQTAER
;
A
#
# COMPACT_ATOMS: atom_id res chain seq x y z
N HIS A 1 -29.22 9.86 -10.31
CA HIS A 1 -28.98 11.30 -10.11
C HIS A 1 -29.06 11.69 -8.64
N ASP A 2 -30.09 11.27 -7.89
CA ASP A 2 -30.26 11.65 -6.48
C ASP A 2 -29.13 11.16 -5.59
N PHE A 3 -28.65 9.94 -5.79
CA PHE A 3 -27.51 9.38 -5.05
C PHE A 3 -26.22 10.18 -5.28
N GLU A 4 -25.89 10.54 -6.53
CA GLU A 4 -24.73 11.37 -6.83
C GLU A 4 -24.83 12.74 -6.17
N TYR A 5 -26.01 13.34 -6.24
CA TYR A 5 -26.29 14.62 -5.62
C TYR A 5 -26.06 14.57 -4.10
N GLU A 6 -26.59 13.57 -3.43
CA GLU A 6 -26.44 13.41 -1.98
C GLU A 6 -24.97 13.13 -1.57
N VAL A 7 -24.23 12.32 -2.33
CA VAL A 7 -22.81 12.09 -2.05
C VAL A 7 -21.98 13.36 -2.29
N SER A 8 -22.26 14.11 -3.37
CA SER A 8 -21.60 15.39 -3.64
C SER A 8 -21.87 16.41 -2.55
N LYS A 9 -23.11 16.52 -2.09
CA LYS A 9 -23.53 17.42 -1.02
C LYS A 9 -22.80 17.15 0.29
N ARG A 10 -22.43 15.89 0.55
CA ARG A 10 -21.61 15.47 1.70
C ARG A 10 -20.10 15.61 1.48
N GLY A 11 -19.67 16.28 0.41
CA GLY A 11 -18.26 16.49 0.08
C GLY A 11 -17.59 15.31 -0.63
N GLY A 12 -18.34 14.34 -1.11
CA GLY A 12 -17.78 13.22 -1.88
C GLY A 12 -17.20 13.68 -3.22
N SER A 13 -15.97 13.25 -3.51
CA SER A 13 -15.32 13.56 -4.78
C SER A 13 -15.95 12.80 -5.95
N PRO A 14 -15.79 13.26 -7.20
CA PRO A 14 -16.21 12.50 -8.39
C PRO A 14 -15.62 11.09 -8.46
N ALA A 15 -14.39 10.90 -7.98
CA ALA A 15 -13.76 9.58 -7.88
C ALA A 15 -14.46 8.68 -6.86
N THR A 16 -14.89 9.23 -5.71
CA THR A 16 -15.67 8.52 -4.69
C THR A 16 -17.01 8.07 -5.24
N ILE A 17 -17.73 8.96 -5.95
CA ILE A 17 -18.99 8.65 -6.59
C ILE A 17 -18.82 7.52 -7.60
N SER A 18 -17.81 7.61 -8.47
CA SER A 18 -17.50 6.57 -9.45
C SER A 18 -17.21 5.22 -8.79
N GLY A 19 -16.51 5.22 -7.65
CA GLY A 19 -16.27 4.02 -6.85
C GLY A 19 -17.57 3.39 -6.38
N TYR A 20 -18.42 4.15 -5.69
CA TYR A 20 -19.70 3.67 -5.18
C TYR A 20 -20.64 3.15 -6.29
N MET A 21 -20.69 3.86 -7.42
CA MET A 21 -21.50 3.42 -8.56
C MET A 21 -20.97 2.11 -9.17
N THR A 22 -19.64 1.91 -9.14
CA THR A 22 -19.03 0.65 -9.57
C THR A 22 -19.37 -0.51 -8.63
N ASP A 23 -19.38 -0.26 -7.32
CA ASP A 23 -19.77 -1.27 -6.31
C ASP A 23 -21.25 -1.64 -6.46
N ILE A 24 -22.14 -0.66 -6.61
CA ILE A 24 -23.58 -0.90 -6.86
C ILE A 24 -23.76 -1.73 -8.12
N ARG A 25 -23.09 -1.37 -9.22
CA ARG A 25 -23.14 -2.15 -10.48
C ARG A 25 -22.68 -3.59 -10.27
N THR A 26 -21.64 -3.79 -9.49
CA THR A 26 -21.09 -5.12 -9.19
C THR A 26 -22.11 -5.99 -8.45
N VAL A 27 -22.77 -5.43 -7.43
CA VAL A 27 -23.81 -6.12 -6.67
C VAL A 27 -25.01 -6.47 -7.56
N ILE A 28 -25.50 -5.53 -8.38
CA ILE A 28 -26.60 -5.79 -9.31
C ILE A 28 -26.23 -6.88 -10.31
N ASN A 29 -25.02 -6.82 -10.89
CA ASN A 29 -24.55 -7.84 -11.84
C ASN A 29 -24.46 -9.22 -11.19
N TYR A 30 -23.98 -9.30 -9.96
CA TYR A 30 -23.91 -10.56 -9.22
C TYR A 30 -25.31 -11.16 -9.04
N HIS A 31 -26.26 -10.36 -8.56
CA HIS A 31 -27.63 -10.81 -8.31
C HIS A 31 -28.43 -11.08 -9.59
N ARG A 32 -28.10 -10.45 -10.69
CA ARG A 32 -28.72 -10.71 -11.99
C ARG A 32 -28.16 -11.96 -12.66
N ASN A 33 -26.83 -12.12 -12.66
CA ASN A 33 -26.16 -13.13 -13.48
C ASN A 33 -25.84 -14.41 -12.72
N ILE A 34 -25.54 -14.34 -11.43
CA ILE A 34 -25.11 -15.47 -10.62
C ILE A 34 -26.23 -16.04 -9.78
N THR A 35 -26.81 -15.24 -8.88
CA THR A 35 -27.87 -15.73 -7.99
C THR A 35 -29.24 -15.77 -8.64
N LYS A 36 -29.43 -15.09 -9.79
CA LYS A 36 -30.70 -14.96 -10.48
C LYS A 36 -31.81 -14.34 -9.63
N PHE A 37 -31.47 -13.63 -8.55
CA PHE A 37 -32.42 -12.95 -7.68
C PHE A 37 -33.08 -11.77 -8.37
N ILE A 38 -32.34 -11.05 -9.24
CA ILE A 38 -32.88 -9.98 -10.08
C ILE A 38 -33.32 -10.61 -11.41
N PRO A 39 -34.60 -10.46 -11.81
CA PRO A 39 -35.12 -10.97 -13.08
C PRO A 39 -34.37 -10.39 -14.29
N GLN A 40 -34.36 -11.13 -15.41
CA GLN A 40 -33.63 -10.68 -16.62
C GLN A 40 -34.35 -9.52 -17.33
N ASP A 41 -35.68 -9.40 -17.15
CA ASP A 41 -36.51 -8.32 -17.65
C ASP A 41 -36.46 -7.03 -16.80
N TYR A 42 -35.76 -7.08 -15.66
CA TYR A 42 -35.49 -5.88 -14.87
C TYR A 42 -34.67 -4.88 -15.70
N GLU A 43 -35.15 -3.65 -15.78
CA GLU A 43 -34.46 -2.58 -16.50
C GLU A 43 -33.11 -2.30 -15.90
N TYR A 44 -32.06 -2.58 -16.67
CA TYR A 44 -30.70 -2.47 -16.18
C TYR A 44 -30.23 -1.01 -16.06
N PRO A 45 -29.92 -0.53 -14.87
CA PRO A 45 -29.71 0.90 -14.63
C PRO A 45 -28.38 1.46 -15.17
N PHE A 46 -27.49 0.62 -15.70
CA PHE A 46 -26.18 1.04 -16.19
C PHE A 46 -25.96 0.73 -17.66
N GLY A 47 -25.06 1.49 -18.30
CA GLY A 47 -24.67 1.26 -19.71
C GLY A 47 -25.50 2.03 -20.72
N ALA A 48 -25.67 1.49 -21.92
CA ALA A 48 -26.40 2.16 -23.01
C ALA A 48 -27.84 2.42 -22.61
N GLY A 49 -28.25 3.68 -22.59
CA GLY A 49 -29.59 4.10 -22.15
C GLY A 49 -29.76 4.31 -20.65
N GLY A 50 -28.80 3.85 -19.83
CA GLY A 50 -28.78 4.00 -18.37
C GLY A 50 -27.67 4.91 -17.87
N PHE A 51 -27.36 4.77 -16.57
CA PHE A 51 -26.31 5.56 -15.94
C PHE A 51 -24.91 5.18 -16.43
N GLY A 52 -24.18 6.16 -16.98
CA GLY A 52 -22.78 6.02 -17.39
C GLY A 52 -21.83 6.28 -16.23
N ILE A 53 -21.13 5.26 -15.75
CA ILE A 53 -20.09 5.45 -14.72
C ILE A 53 -18.88 6.09 -15.38
N ARG A 54 -18.59 7.33 -14.99
CA ARG A 54 -17.42 8.06 -15.49
C ARG A 54 -16.17 7.52 -14.83
N THR A 55 -15.17 7.16 -15.63
CA THR A 55 -13.84 6.84 -15.11
C THR A 55 -13.13 8.15 -14.74
N TYR A 56 -12.72 8.24 -13.47
CA TYR A 56 -12.00 9.40 -12.98
C TYR A 56 -10.53 9.03 -12.73
N PHE A 57 -9.65 9.72 -13.43
CA PHE A 57 -8.20 9.59 -13.22
C PHE A 57 -7.72 10.80 -12.42
N PRO A 58 -7.42 10.66 -11.11
CA PRO A 58 -6.83 11.76 -10.37
C PRO A 58 -5.47 12.09 -10.97
N SER A 59 -5.17 13.38 -11.12
CA SER A 59 -3.82 13.80 -11.48
C SER A 59 -2.87 13.36 -10.36
N LYS A 60 -1.83 12.62 -10.72
CA LYS A 60 -0.79 12.23 -9.76
C LYS A 60 0.21 13.37 -9.70
N VAL A 61 0.44 13.90 -8.51
CA VAL A 61 1.57 14.78 -8.25
C VAL A 61 2.82 13.92 -8.23
N VAL A 62 3.78 14.25 -9.08
CA VAL A 62 5.09 13.59 -9.14
C VAL A 62 6.09 14.56 -8.54
N LEU A 63 6.84 14.08 -7.53
CA LEU A 63 7.93 14.85 -6.95
C LEU A 63 9.11 14.93 -7.92
N ARG A 64 9.72 16.08 -8.04
CA ARG A 64 10.95 16.29 -8.78
C ARG A 64 12.15 15.76 -7.98
N ALA A 65 13.27 15.55 -8.67
CA ALA A 65 14.48 15.03 -8.03
C ALA A 65 14.97 15.92 -6.88
N GLU A 66 14.88 17.26 -7.06
CA GLU A 66 15.27 18.24 -6.04
C GLU A 66 14.37 18.16 -4.80
N GLU A 67 13.07 17.92 -4.98
CA GLU A 67 12.12 17.76 -3.87
C GLU A 67 12.39 16.48 -3.08
N ILE A 68 12.77 15.41 -3.77
CA ILE A 68 13.16 14.14 -3.14
C ILE A 68 14.48 14.32 -2.36
N GLN A 69 15.43 15.05 -2.94
CA GLN A 69 16.69 15.36 -2.29
C GLN A 69 16.46 16.20 -1.02
N SER A 70 15.60 17.21 -1.09
CA SER A 70 15.23 18.03 0.07
C SER A 70 14.59 17.21 1.19
N ILE A 71 13.75 16.21 0.85
CA ILE A 71 13.20 15.28 1.84
C ILE A 71 14.31 14.43 2.48
N ALA A 72 15.28 13.98 1.68
CA ALA A 72 16.38 13.15 2.18
C ALA A 72 17.33 13.92 3.11
N GLU A 73 17.52 15.21 2.85
CA GLU A 73 18.40 16.11 3.62
C GLU A 73 17.71 16.73 4.84
N LEU A 74 16.40 16.51 5.01
CA LEU A 74 15.68 17.06 6.15
C LEU A 74 16.19 16.48 7.46
N THR A 75 16.60 17.34 8.38
CA THR A 75 17.17 16.98 9.70
C THR A 75 16.45 17.63 10.86
N ASP A 76 15.65 18.68 10.59
CA ASP A 76 14.89 19.40 11.62
C ASP A 76 13.51 18.77 11.78
N PHE A 77 13.37 17.93 12.81
CA PHE A 77 12.14 17.24 13.16
C PHE A 77 11.69 17.62 14.55
N GLU A 78 10.43 17.94 14.70
CA GLU A 78 9.81 18.18 16.01
C GLU A 78 9.72 16.91 16.85
N THR A 79 9.54 15.75 16.18
CA THR A 79 9.40 14.45 16.84
C THR A 79 10.19 13.35 16.12
N LYS A 80 10.54 12.30 16.87
CA LYS A 80 11.21 11.10 16.29
C LYS A 80 10.31 10.34 15.31
N GLU A 81 9.00 10.43 15.47
CA GLU A 81 8.04 9.83 14.55
C GLU A 81 8.10 10.48 13.17
N GLN A 82 8.35 11.78 13.10
CA GLN A 82 8.53 12.48 11.81
C GLN A 82 9.82 12.05 11.11
N GLU A 83 10.92 11.98 11.85
CA GLU A 83 12.21 11.46 11.33
C GLU A 83 12.02 10.04 10.76
N TRP A 84 11.40 9.19 11.56
CA TRP A 84 11.14 7.80 11.17
C TRP A 84 10.19 7.67 9.97
N ALA A 85 9.16 8.52 9.89
CA ALA A 85 8.25 8.55 8.74
C ALA A 85 9.01 8.94 7.45
N ARG A 86 9.95 9.90 7.52
CA ARG A 86 10.83 10.26 6.42
C ARG A 86 11.68 9.04 5.98
N ASP A 87 12.32 8.36 6.93
CA ASP A 87 13.20 7.22 6.63
C ASP A 87 12.43 6.07 5.96
N ILE A 88 11.23 5.76 6.45
CA ILE A 88 10.36 4.78 5.82
C ILE A 88 9.96 5.23 4.42
N TRP A 89 9.56 6.48 4.25
CA TRP A 89 9.15 6.98 2.96
C TRP A 89 10.28 6.86 1.94
N LEU A 90 11.49 7.28 2.31
CA LEU A 90 12.69 7.15 1.47
C LEU A 90 12.99 5.68 1.14
N PHE A 91 12.86 4.80 2.12
CA PHE A 91 13.04 3.37 1.92
C PHE A 91 12.04 2.82 0.89
N LEU A 92 10.75 3.09 1.08
CA LEU A 92 9.70 2.64 0.16
C LEU A 92 9.91 3.19 -1.25
N TYR A 93 10.31 4.47 -1.36
CA TYR A 93 10.61 5.12 -2.63
C TYR A 93 11.79 4.44 -3.35
N ARG A 94 12.91 4.23 -2.68
CA ARG A 94 14.12 3.59 -3.25
C ARG A 94 13.89 2.13 -3.61
N CYS A 95 13.01 1.45 -2.90
CA CYS A 95 12.56 0.10 -3.24
C CYS A 95 11.48 0.06 -4.33
N ASN A 96 11.44 1.04 -5.26
CA ASN A 96 10.48 1.13 -6.35
C ASN A 96 9.01 1.21 -5.89
N GLY A 97 8.73 1.86 -4.76
CA GLY A 97 7.39 2.08 -4.25
C GLY A 97 6.70 0.81 -3.74
N ILE A 98 7.42 -0.01 -3.00
CA ILE A 98 6.80 -1.16 -2.33
C ILE A 98 5.71 -0.70 -1.36
N ASN A 99 4.70 -1.54 -1.14
CA ASN A 99 3.67 -1.21 -0.18
C ASN A 99 4.20 -1.34 1.25
N PHE A 100 3.68 -0.52 2.15
CA PHE A 100 4.01 -0.58 3.57
C PHE A 100 3.75 -1.98 4.19
N VAL A 101 2.68 -2.66 3.77
CA VAL A 101 2.40 -4.05 4.18
C VAL A 101 3.49 -5.03 3.75
N ASP A 102 4.08 -4.83 2.57
CA ASP A 102 5.17 -5.68 2.08
C ASP A 102 6.47 -5.39 2.85
N LEU A 103 6.73 -4.11 3.23
CA LEU A 103 7.82 -3.73 4.14
C LEU A 103 7.64 -4.41 5.50
N LEU A 104 6.44 -4.43 6.07
CA LEU A 104 6.15 -5.10 7.34
C LEU A 104 6.38 -6.61 7.29
N ALA A 105 6.28 -7.22 6.14
CA ALA A 105 6.53 -8.65 5.91
C ALA A 105 7.98 -8.96 5.53
N MET A 106 8.86 -7.94 5.43
CA MET A 106 10.25 -8.09 5.02
C MET A 106 11.05 -8.90 6.04
N ARG A 107 11.99 -9.72 5.53
CA ARG A 107 12.83 -10.62 6.34
C ARG A 107 14.24 -10.68 5.73
N TRP A 108 15.23 -11.01 6.55
CA TRP A 108 16.61 -11.15 6.09
C TRP A 108 16.80 -12.21 5.00
N ASP A 109 16.05 -13.30 5.04
CA ASP A 109 16.10 -14.36 4.04
C ASP A 109 15.52 -13.96 2.68
N HIS A 110 14.84 -12.81 2.61
CA HIS A 110 14.38 -12.21 1.36
C HIS A 110 15.48 -11.41 0.65
N ILE A 111 16.63 -11.17 1.31
CA ILE A 111 17.76 -10.44 0.70
C ILE A 111 18.69 -11.44 0.04
N LYS A 112 18.86 -11.30 -1.28
CA LYS A 112 19.72 -12.15 -2.08
C LYS A 112 20.39 -11.33 -3.17
N GLY A 113 21.72 -11.43 -3.29
CA GLY A 113 22.46 -10.77 -4.37
C GLY A 113 22.29 -9.24 -4.41
N GLY A 114 22.24 -8.59 -3.24
CA GLY A 114 22.04 -7.13 -3.18
C GLY A 114 20.62 -6.66 -3.54
N CYS A 115 19.67 -7.57 -3.63
CA CYS A 115 18.26 -7.25 -3.91
C CYS A 115 17.36 -7.79 -2.82
N PHE A 116 16.31 -7.05 -2.51
CA PHE A 116 15.17 -7.54 -1.76
C PHE A 116 14.20 -8.25 -2.72
N ILE A 117 13.95 -9.54 -2.48
CA ILE A 117 13.10 -10.38 -3.32
C ILE A 117 11.86 -10.79 -2.52
N PHE A 118 10.69 -10.39 -2.97
CA PHE A 118 9.44 -10.65 -2.26
C PHE A 118 8.26 -10.86 -3.19
N TYR A 119 7.20 -11.45 -2.67
CA TYR A 119 5.92 -11.58 -3.34
C TYR A 119 4.93 -10.57 -2.79
N ARG A 120 4.37 -9.75 -3.67
CA ARG A 120 3.44 -8.70 -3.30
C ARG A 120 2.20 -9.26 -2.62
N THR A 121 1.95 -8.87 -1.38
CA THR A 121 0.85 -9.35 -0.54
C THR A 121 -0.52 -9.14 -1.21
N LYS A 122 -0.74 -7.96 -1.80
CA LYS A 122 -2.01 -7.61 -2.47
C LYS A 122 -2.38 -8.54 -3.63
N THR A 123 -1.40 -9.09 -4.34
CA THR A 123 -1.66 -9.93 -5.53
C THR A 123 -1.53 -11.43 -5.27
N LYS A 124 -1.04 -11.81 -4.09
CA LYS A 124 -0.81 -13.21 -3.70
C LYS A 124 -2.10 -14.03 -3.68
N THR A 125 -3.22 -13.40 -3.33
CA THR A 125 -4.54 -14.06 -3.27
C THR A 125 -5.27 -14.06 -4.61
N THR A 126 -5.03 -13.06 -5.47
CA THR A 126 -5.77 -12.86 -6.71
C THR A 126 -5.15 -13.57 -7.91
N ARG A 127 -3.83 -13.83 -7.90
CA ARG A 127 -3.09 -14.46 -9.01
C ARG A 127 -2.39 -15.73 -8.55
N ARG A 128 -3.16 -16.79 -8.26
CA ARG A 128 -2.63 -18.05 -7.71
C ARG A 128 -1.67 -18.78 -8.66
N SER A 129 -1.76 -18.62 -9.97
CA SER A 129 -1.09 -19.48 -10.95
C SER A 129 0.15 -18.89 -11.63
N ASN A 130 0.49 -17.60 -11.43
CA ASN A 130 1.66 -17.00 -12.09
C ASN A 130 2.20 -15.77 -11.32
N ILE A 131 2.55 -15.98 -10.06
CA ILE A 131 3.10 -14.90 -9.23
C ILE A 131 4.60 -14.83 -9.48
N LYS A 132 5.05 -13.73 -10.08
CA LYS A 132 6.48 -13.43 -10.19
C LYS A 132 6.94 -12.65 -8.95
N PRO A 133 8.12 -12.95 -8.39
CA PRO A 133 8.70 -12.15 -7.33
C PRO A 133 9.05 -10.75 -7.84
N ILE A 134 8.90 -9.78 -6.98
CA ILE A 134 9.41 -8.42 -7.20
C ILE A 134 10.83 -8.39 -6.65
N GLN A 135 11.74 -7.80 -7.43
CA GLN A 135 13.12 -7.55 -7.02
C GLN A 135 13.30 -6.04 -6.86
N ALA A 136 13.63 -5.62 -5.66
CA ALA A 136 13.98 -4.23 -5.35
C ALA A 136 15.48 -4.18 -5.02
N PRO A 137 16.29 -3.39 -5.74
CA PRO A 137 17.71 -3.26 -5.42
C PRO A 137 17.87 -2.60 -4.05
N LEU A 138 18.84 -3.09 -3.29
CA LEU A 138 19.25 -2.50 -2.02
C LEU A 138 20.58 -1.78 -2.27
N ASP A 139 20.53 -0.47 -2.36
CA ASP A 139 21.75 0.36 -2.40
C ASP A 139 22.40 0.46 -1.00
N ASP A 140 23.63 0.95 -0.93
CA ASP A 140 24.37 1.04 0.32
C ASP A 140 23.64 1.90 1.36
N LYS A 141 22.97 2.97 0.93
CA LYS A 141 22.18 3.83 1.81
C LYS A 141 20.94 3.13 2.37
N LEU A 142 20.34 2.23 1.60
CA LEU A 142 19.23 1.39 2.09
C LEU A 142 19.72 0.35 3.09
N GLN A 143 20.93 -0.18 2.91
CA GLN A 143 21.53 -1.13 3.84
C GLN A 143 21.81 -0.51 5.21
N GLU A 144 22.13 0.78 5.28
CA GLU A 144 22.29 1.50 6.54
C GLU A 144 20.99 1.67 7.34
N VAL A 145 19.88 1.89 6.63
CA VAL A 145 18.55 2.09 7.25
C VAL A 145 17.84 0.77 7.54
N PHE A 146 18.17 -0.28 6.80
CA PHE A 146 17.48 -1.56 6.82
C PHE A 146 17.64 -2.38 8.12
N PRO A 147 18.83 -2.50 8.74
CA PRO A 147 19.01 -3.25 9.97
C PRO A 147 18.06 -2.85 11.09
N PRO A 148 17.92 -1.57 11.43
CA PRO A 148 16.99 -1.13 12.48
C PRO A 148 15.53 -1.49 12.21
N LEU A 149 15.14 -1.65 10.94
CA LEU A 149 13.76 -1.99 10.56
C LEU A 149 13.45 -3.48 10.66
N ILE A 150 14.47 -4.35 10.66
CA ILE A 150 14.31 -5.81 10.58
C ILE A 150 14.82 -6.55 11.81
N GLU A 151 15.88 -6.07 12.46
CA GLU A 151 16.53 -6.77 13.57
C GLU A 151 15.60 -7.10 14.72
N GLU A 152 14.63 -6.26 15.00
CA GLU A 152 13.65 -6.49 16.04
C GLU A 152 12.63 -7.62 15.74
N ARG A 153 12.55 -8.06 14.47
CA ARG A 153 11.57 -9.08 14.05
C ARG A 153 12.13 -10.48 13.91
N TRP A 154 13.43 -10.61 13.77
CA TRP A 154 14.05 -11.86 13.41
C TRP A 154 15.20 -12.18 14.34
N SER A 155 15.16 -13.32 14.98
CA SER A 155 16.30 -13.81 15.74
C SER A 155 17.38 -14.36 14.79
N PRO A 156 18.54 -13.72 14.66
CA PRO A 156 19.63 -14.23 13.83
C PRO A 156 20.15 -15.58 14.31
N LYS A 157 19.97 -15.91 15.60
CA LYS A 157 20.43 -17.17 16.21
C LYS A 157 19.53 -18.38 15.90
N THR A 158 18.24 -18.18 15.74
CA THR A 158 17.30 -19.30 15.60
C THR A 158 16.65 -19.39 14.22
N GLY A 159 16.84 -18.39 13.36
CA GLY A 159 16.16 -18.31 12.07
C GLY A 159 14.63 -18.30 12.18
N LYS A 160 14.07 -18.10 13.37
CA LYS A 160 12.63 -18.10 13.62
C LYS A 160 12.11 -16.68 13.78
N ARG A 161 10.92 -16.44 13.23
CA ARG A 161 10.18 -15.21 13.46
C ARG A 161 9.94 -15.06 14.97
N LEU A 162 10.32 -13.91 15.53
CA LEU A 162 9.92 -13.54 16.87
C LEU A 162 8.39 -13.44 16.87
N LYS A 163 7.73 -14.33 17.62
CA LYS A 163 6.28 -14.30 17.78
C LYS A 163 5.91 -12.99 18.47
N ASP A 164 4.90 -12.35 17.94
CA ASP A 164 4.08 -11.35 18.61
C ASP A 164 4.65 -9.96 18.85
N LYS A 165 5.40 -9.36 17.90
CA LYS A 165 5.61 -7.92 18.04
C LYS A 165 5.31 -7.16 16.76
N VAL A 166 4.08 -6.67 16.68
CA VAL A 166 3.65 -5.54 15.84
C VAL A 166 4.44 -4.25 16.21
N GLU A 167 5.23 -4.30 17.27
CA GLU A 167 6.04 -3.20 17.84
C GLU A 167 7.28 -2.81 17.02
N VAL A 168 7.54 -3.45 15.89
CA VAL A 168 8.70 -3.16 15.03
C VAL A 168 8.69 -1.71 14.55
N PHE A 169 7.54 -1.11 14.54
CA PHE A 169 7.34 0.28 14.16
C PHE A 169 6.85 1.16 15.32
N ASN A 170 7.14 0.78 16.56
CA ASN A 170 6.95 1.67 17.69
C ASN A 170 8.21 2.54 17.86
N PRO A 171 8.11 3.86 17.66
CA PRO A 171 9.25 4.77 17.84
C PRO A 171 9.86 4.74 19.24
N ALA A 172 9.08 4.34 20.26
CA ALA A 172 9.57 4.18 21.62
C ALA A 172 10.60 3.03 21.78
N SER A 173 10.62 2.02 20.90
CA SER A 173 11.57 0.91 20.98
C SER A 173 13.01 1.32 20.57
N ARG A 174 13.17 2.37 19.76
CA ARG A 174 14.47 2.93 19.37
C ARG A 174 15.24 3.54 20.55
N GLN A 175 14.56 4.00 21.60
CA GLN A 175 15.23 4.59 22.75
C GLN A 175 16.00 3.57 23.62
N GLN A 176 15.57 2.31 23.64
CA GLN A 176 16.21 1.28 24.47
C GLN A 176 17.48 0.68 23.84
N THR A 177 17.66 0.82 22.54
CA THR A 177 18.83 0.26 21.83
C THR A 177 20.02 1.24 21.80
N ALA A 178 19.79 2.54 21.97
CA ALA A 178 20.84 3.56 22.00
C ALA A 178 21.52 3.71 23.39
N GLU A 179 20.98 3.09 24.44
CA GLU A 179 21.51 3.14 25.81
C GLU A 179 22.22 1.83 26.24
N ARG A 180 22.49 0.93 25.31
CA ARG A 180 23.31 -0.28 25.52
C ARG A 180 24.50 -0.32 24.59
#